data_937f3f63385b2f3a9b0be65a0ff92226
#
_entry.id   937f3f63385b2f3a9b0be65a0ff92226
#
_cell.length_a   1.000
_cell.length_b   1.000
_cell.length_c   1.000
_cell.angle_alpha   90.00
_cell.angle_beta   90.00
_cell.angle_gamma   90.00
#
_symmetry.space_group_name_H-M   'P 1'
#
loop_
_entity.id
_entity.type
_entity.pdbx_description
1 polymer ?
#
loop_
_entity_poly.entity_id
_entity_poly.type
_entity_poly.pdbx_seq_one_letter_code
_entity_poly.pdbx_strand_id
1 'polypeptide(L)'
;MITPHPDVSDLEKQTIKRVTRRMIPFLILLFVVAFLDRNNVGFAALHMNADIGISQAIYGLGAGIFFLGYFMFEVPSNILLHRYGARVWLARIMVTWGIIAGAMGFLQTAGHFITLRVLLGIAEAGFFPGVIYLLSLWFPSRYRARMIATFYLGVPIAQVLGAPLSVGLMQLGDAWGFVGWRVMYIVEAVPAVILGVVCYFYLTDRPSDAHWLTDEQRNWLIRTLDQEERNKPLVVGIQPTKGQMIRKALGNKQVWMLALVYFGITSGSNAMNFFLPTVLASFRASFGLEIGLMQNGLITAIPYAVAAVAMIWWSRRSDRLQERHWHAGGAAMLAAAAIALALLINQPWIIVIGFVFLAMGVYSAINVFWAVPGQVLTGVGAAAGIGLINSIGNLSGFSGPYLTGLLFTMTGSYTPGFLMIAALVGLGGLGMVLMPRNPVSLTGKPTTADETLGAKT
;
A
#
# COMPACT_ATOMS: atom_id res chain seq x y z
N MET A 1 -15.75 9.21 -32.42
CA MET A 1 -14.84 10.29 -32.86
C MET A 1 -14.07 10.76 -31.62
N ILE A 2 -12.78 10.46 -31.57
CA ILE A 2 -11.87 10.93 -30.50
C ILE A 2 -11.61 12.41 -30.81
N THR A 3 -12.14 13.32 -30.00
CA THR A 3 -11.80 14.74 -30.09
C THR A 3 -10.29 14.89 -29.89
N PRO A 4 -9.55 15.57 -30.79
CA PRO A 4 -8.13 15.80 -30.59
C PRO A 4 -7.95 16.61 -29.30
N HIS A 5 -7.07 16.15 -28.43
CA HIS A 5 -6.63 16.93 -27.28
C HIS A 5 -6.08 18.27 -27.77
N PRO A 6 -6.43 19.40 -27.15
CA PRO A 6 -5.86 20.70 -27.51
C PRO A 6 -4.34 20.61 -27.42
N ASP A 7 -3.66 21.19 -28.41
CA ASP A 7 -2.20 21.21 -28.47
C ASP A 7 -1.62 21.72 -27.16
N VAL A 8 -0.86 20.83 -26.48
CA VAL A 8 -0.24 21.15 -25.20
C VAL A 8 0.91 22.12 -25.50
N SER A 9 0.86 23.34 -24.97
CA SER A 9 1.88 24.35 -25.20
C SER A 9 3.26 23.84 -24.77
N ASP A 10 4.32 24.27 -25.45
CA ASP A 10 5.69 23.88 -25.12
C ASP A 10 6.09 24.32 -23.71
N LEU A 11 5.60 25.44 -23.22
CA LEU A 11 5.77 25.91 -21.86
C LEU A 11 5.19 24.90 -20.86
N GLU A 12 4.02 24.38 -21.12
CA GLU A 12 3.39 23.37 -20.28
C GLU A 12 4.20 22.08 -20.24
N LYS A 13 4.59 21.53 -21.40
CA LYS A 13 5.40 20.31 -21.48
C LYS A 13 6.70 20.45 -20.70
N GLN A 14 7.39 21.60 -20.86
CA GLN A 14 8.64 21.90 -20.16
C GLN A 14 8.41 22.02 -18.65
N THR A 15 7.36 22.72 -18.22
CA THR A 15 7.03 22.92 -16.81
C THR A 15 6.73 21.60 -16.13
N ILE A 16 5.82 20.80 -16.69
CA ILE A 16 5.46 19.48 -16.14
C ILE A 16 6.67 18.55 -16.10
N LYS A 17 7.48 18.51 -17.15
CA LYS A 17 8.72 17.73 -17.20
C LYS A 17 9.70 18.13 -16.09
N ARG A 18 9.87 19.43 -15.83
CA ARG A 18 10.77 19.96 -14.80
C ARG A 18 10.28 19.60 -13.40
N VAL A 19 8.98 19.81 -13.13
CA VAL A 19 8.34 19.43 -11.85
C VAL A 19 8.45 17.90 -11.61
N THR A 20 8.11 17.09 -12.63
CA THR A 20 8.19 15.65 -12.56
C THR A 20 9.61 15.16 -12.24
N ARG A 21 10.63 15.67 -12.96
CA ARG A 21 12.03 15.27 -12.74
C ARG A 21 12.56 15.65 -11.36
N ARG A 22 12.06 16.73 -10.78
CA ARG A 22 12.47 17.15 -9.44
C ARG A 22 11.73 16.38 -8.33
N MET A 23 10.43 16.22 -8.44
CA MET A 23 9.63 15.70 -7.34
C MET A 23 9.50 14.18 -7.34
N ILE A 24 9.14 13.59 -8.49
CA ILE A 24 8.73 12.17 -8.54
C ILE A 24 9.85 11.20 -8.13
N PRO A 25 11.10 11.32 -8.63
CA PRO A 25 12.18 10.42 -8.22
C PRO A 25 12.46 10.49 -6.72
N PHE A 26 12.44 11.69 -6.15
CA PHE A 26 12.64 11.88 -4.72
C PHE A 26 11.51 11.26 -3.89
N LEU A 27 10.26 11.50 -4.27
CA LEU A 27 9.10 10.89 -3.60
C LEU A 27 9.08 9.35 -3.72
N ILE A 28 9.49 8.80 -4.87
CA ILE A 28 9.67 7.35 -5.04
C ILE A 28 10.74 6.84 -4.05
N LEU A 29 11.86 7.52 -3.93
CA LEU A 29 12.93 7.15 -3.00
C LEU A 29 12.43 7.14 -1.55
N LEU A 30 11.69 8.19 -1.12
CA LEU A 30 11.06 8.22 0.20
C LEU A 30 10.13 7.01 0.41
N PHE A 31 9.36 6.67 -0.62
CA PHE A 31 8.39 5.57 -0.55
C PHE A 31 9.06 4.19 -0.53
N VAL A 32 10.16 4.02 -1.28
CA VAL A 32 10.97 2.81 -1.24
C VAL A 32 11.52 2.58 0.18
N VAL A 33 12.11 3.62 0.80
CA VAL A 33 12.62 3.51 2.17
C VAL A 33 11.49 3.19 3.16
N ALA A 34 10.30 3.81 3.00
CA ALA A 34 9.15 3.51 3.82
C ALA A 34 8.73 2.03 3.76
N PHE A 35 8.71 1.47 2.56
CA PHE A 35 8.35 0.06 2.39
C PHE A 35 9.44 -0.91 2.82
N LEU A 36 10.73 -0.54 2.73
CA LEU A 36 11.84 -1.31 3.29
C LEU A 36 11.66 -1.45 4.81
N ASP A 37 11.52 -0.35 5.52
CA ASP A 37 11.35 -0.32 6.99
C ASP A 37 10.08 -1.04 7.46
N ARG A 38 9.02 -1.02 6.64
CA ARG A 38 7.76 -1.71 6.97
C ARG A 38 7.91 -3.23 6.88
N ASN A 39 8.68 -3.73 5.91
CA ASN A 39 8.76 -5.14 5.58
C ASN A 39 9.97 -5.86 6.22
N ASN A 40 10.98 -5.13 6.66
CA ASN A 40 12.19 -5.69 7.26
C ASN A 40 11.92 -6.57 8.49
N VAL A 41 10.82 -6.33 9.20
CA VAL A 41 10.40 -7.15 10.35
C VAL A 41 10.18 -8.62 9.96
N GLY A 42 9.79 -8.90 8.71
CA GLY A 42 9.66 -10.27 8.18
C GLY A 42 11.01 -11.00 8.09
N PHE A 43 12.08 -10.28 7.76
CA PHE A 43 13.45 -10.83 7.72
C PHE A 43 14.06 -10.87 9.12
N ALA A 44 13.87 -9.83 9.95
CA ALA A 44 14.29 -9.85 11.34
C ALA A 44 13.76 -11.07 12.09
N ALA A 45 12.52 -11.47 11.85
CA ALA A 45 11.86 -12.58 12.50
C ALA A 45 12.63 -13.91 12.40
N LEU A 46 13.48 -14.08 11.37
CA LEU A 46 14.29 -15.27 11.17
C LEU A 46 15.22 -15.56 12.36
N HIS A 47 15.76 -14.51 13.00
CA HIS A 47 16.65 -14.62 14.13
C HIS A 47 16.10 -13.93 15.38
N MET A 48 15.46 -12.77 15.23
CA MET A 48 14.93 -11.96 16.33
C MET A 48 13.98 -12.73 17.25
N ASN A 49 13.07 -13.54 16.67
CA ASN A 49 12.08 -14.25 17.47
C ASN A 49 12.72 -15.21 18.48
N ALA A 50 13.78 -15.91 18.07
CA ALA A 50 14.53 -16.79 18.95
C ALA A 50 15.34 -15.99 19.99
N ASP A 51 16.04 -14.91 19.57
CA ASP A 51 16.90 -14.11 20.42
C ASP A 51 16.16 -13.44 21.58
N ILE A 52 14.94 -12.93 21.34
CA ILE A 52 14.15 -12.24 22.37
C ILE A 52 12.99 -13.09 22.92
N GLY A 53 12.92 -14.37 22.54
CA GLY A 53 11.98 -15.34 23.10
C GLY A 53 10.50 -15.05 22.79
N ILE A 54 10.17 -14.58 21.56
CA ILE A 54 8.77 -14.32 21.18
C ILE A 54 8.21 -15.44 20.31
N SER A 55 6.95 -15.81 20.62
CA SER A 55 6.19 -16.78 19.81
C SER A 55 5.76 -16.19 18.49
N GLN A 56 5.38 -17.05 17.52
CA GLN A 56 4.81 -16.60 16.24
C GLN A 56 3.48 -15.84 16.42
N ALA A 57 2.70 -16.12 17.47
CA ALA A 57 1.50 -15.34 17.79
C ALA A 57 1.86 -13.90 18.21
N ILE A 58 2.88 -13.73 19.08
CA ILE A 58 3.36 -12.41 19.51
C ILE A 58 3.98 -11.67 18.31
N TYR A 59 4.76 -12.36 17.48
CA TYR A 59 5.31 -11.80 16.27
C TYR A 59 4.18 -11.33 15.32
N GLY A 60 3.18 -12.17 15.05
CA GLY A 60 2.04 -11.80 14.20
C GLY A 60 1.24 -10.64 14.78
N LEU A 61 1.06 -10.59 16.11
CA LEU A 61 0.43 -9.47 16.80
C LEU A 61 1.24 -8.18 16.59
N GLY A 62 2.56 -8.21 16.83
CA GLY A 62 3.42 -7.05 16.67
C GLY A 62 3.53 -6.59 15.22
N ALA A 63 3.61 -7.52 14.26
CA ALA A 63 3.57 -7.20 12.84
C ALA A 63 2.27 -6.48 12.46
N GLY A 64 1.14 -6.95 12.98
CA GLY A 64 -0.18 -6.44 12.67
C GLY A 64 -0.55 -5.15 13.42
N ILE A 65 -0.15 -4.98 14.69
CA ILE A 65 -0.57 -3.85 15.54
C ILE A 65 -0.09 -2.50 15.00
N PHE A 66 0.96 -2.50 14.20
CA PHE A 66 1.41 -1.36 13.41
C PHE A 66 0.24 -0.73 12.63
N PHE A 67 -0.57 -1.55 11.96
CA PHE A 67 -1.69 -1.07 11.14
C PHE A 67 -2.81 -0.45 11.97
N LEU A 68 -3.00 -0.89 13.21
CA LEU A 68 -3.96 -0.24 14.12
C LEU A 68 -3.47 1.15 14.53
N GLY A 69 -2.18 1.28 14.90
CA GLY A 69 -1.57 2.58 15.18
C GLY A 69 -1.65 3.52 13.98
N TYR A 70 -1.31 3.02 12.79
CA TYR A 70 -1.41 3.75 11.55
C TYR A 70 -2.84 4.23 11.28
N PHE A 71 -3.83 3.35 11.35
CA PHE A 71 -5.24 3.65 11.13
C PHE A 71 -5.77 4.72 12.08
N MET A 72 -5.49 4.61 13.38
CA MET A 72 -5.98 5.55 14.40
C MET A 72 -5.43 6.96 14.19
N PHE A 73 -4.20 7.08 13.71
CA PHE A 73 -3.51 8.36 13.58
C PHE A 73 -3.45 8.92 12.16
N GLU A 74 -3.94 8.22 11.16
CA GLU A 74 -3.97 8.68 9.76
C GLU A 74 -4.76 9.98 9.60
N VAL A 75 -5.96 10.06 10.17
CA VAL A 75 -6.81 11.28 10.09
C VAL A 75 -6.21 12.44 10.89
N PRO A 76 -5.83 12.29 12.17
CA PRO A 76 -5.13 13.34 12.91
C PRO A 76 -3.86 13.85 12.18
N SER A 77 -3.05 12.95 11.67
CA SER A 77 -1.83 13.30 10.93
C SER A 77 -2.13 14.14 9.69
N ASN A 78 -3.16 13.78 8.92
CA ASN A 78 -3.57 14.55 7.75
C ASN A 78 -4.09 15.95 8.10
N ILE A 79 -4.78 16.12 9.21
CA ILE A 79 -5.21 17.46 9.70
C ILE A 79 -3.98 18.32 9.99
N LEU A 80 -2.98 17.76 10.66
CA LEU A 80 -1.75 18.48 11.00
C LEU A 80 -0.91 18.78 9.75
N LEU A 81 -0.90 17.88 8.76
CA LEU A 81 -0.27 18.11 7.46
C LEU A 81 -0.85 19.34 6.74
N HIS A 82 -2.17 19.49 6.74
CA HIS A 82 -2.83 20.68 6.18
C HIS A 82 -2.47 21.97 6.92
N ARG A 83 -2.24 21.87 8.24
CA ARG A 83 -1.90 23.03 9.09
C ARG A 83 -0.44 23.47 8.94
N TYR A 84 0.49 22.50 8.91
CA TYR A 84 1.94 22.79 8.94
C TYR A 84 2.60 22.76 7.56
N GLY A 85 1.88 22.34 6.51
CA GLY A 85 2.42 22.12 5.16
C GLY A 85 2.99 20.72 4.97
N ALA A 86 3.00 20.28 3.71
CA ALA A 86 3.43 18.92 3.35
C ALA A 86 4.93 18.72 3.59
N ARG A 87 5.76 19.72 3.27
CA ARG A 87 7.21 19.68 3.43
C ARG A 87 7.62 19.38 4.88
N VAL A 88 7.15 20.22 5.81
CA VAL A 88 7.48 20.10 7.23
C VAL A 88 6.92 18.81 7.81
N TRP A 89 5.69 18.47 7.46
CA TRP A 89 5.01 17.32 8.03
C TRP A 89 5.57 15.98 7.54
N LEU A 90 5.87 15.85 6.24
CA LEU A 90 6.52 14.65 5.68
C LEU A 90 7.94 14.49 6.25
N ALA A 91 8.72 15.58 6.37
CA ALA A 91 10.02 15.55 7.01
C ALA A 91 9.94 15.03 8.45
N ARG A 92 8.99 15.57 9.25
CA ARG A 92 8.74 15.11 10.61
C ARG A 92 8.36 13.62 10.65
N ILE A 93 7.44 13.18 9.79
CA ILE A 93 7.04 11.77 9.70
C ILE A 93 8.28 10.90 9.50
N MET A 94 9.11 11.22 8.50
CA MET A 94 10.28 10.41 8.15
C MET A 94 11.34 10.37 9.25
N VAL A 95 11.64 11.50 9.88
CA VAL A 95 12.62 11.56 10.98
C VAL A 95 12.12 10.78 12.19
N THR A 96 10.87 11.01 12.61
CA THR A 96 10.32 10.33 13.80
C THR A 96 10.17 8.84 13.60
N TRP A 97 9.66 8.44 12.44
CA TRP A 97 9.57 7.03 12.08
C TRP A 97 10.96 6.39 11.96
N GLY A 98 11.94 7.03 11.28
CA GLY A 98 13.29 6.50 11.15
C GLY A 98 13.97 6.28 12.52
N ILE A 99 13.83 7.22 13.47
CA ILE A 99 14.32 7.05 14.85
C ILE A 99 13.68 5.83 15.52
N ILE A 100 12.35 5.67 15.41
CA ILE A 100 11.63 4.55 16.02
C ILE A 100 12.01 3.22 15.33
N ALA A 101 12.17 3.21 13.99
CA ALA A 101 12.63 2.05 13.24
C ALA A 101 14.03 1.63 13.67
N GLY A 102 14.96 2.59 13.84
CA GLY A 102 16.31 2.31 14.38
C GLY A 102 16.27 1.79 15.81
N ALA A 103 15.32 2.27 16.64
CA ALA A 103 15.13 1.77 18.00
C ALA A 103 14.71 0.29 18.05
N MET A 104 14.12 -0.25 16.97
CA MET A 104 13.84 -1.69 16.84
C MET A 104 15.13 -2.54 16.95
N GLY A 105 16.28 -2.01 16.58
CA GLY A 105 17.58 -2.69 16.77
C GLY A 105 17.97 -2.95 18.23
N PHE A 106 17.30 -2.30 19.18
CA PHE A 106 17.57 -2.42 20.62
C PHE A 106 16.49 -3.22 21.38
N LEU A 107 15.66 -3.98 20.68
CA LEU A 107 14.64 -4.84 21.27
C LEU A 107 15.24 -5.88 22.22
N GLN A 108 14.59 -6.06 23.37
CA GLN A 108 14.96 -7.05 24.39
C GLN A 108 13.78 -7.92 24.82
N THR A 109 12.55 -7.45 24.68
CA THR A 109 11.33 -8.12 25.16
C THR A 109 10.19 -8.02 24.17
N ALA A 110 9.20 -8.91 24.30
CA ALA A 110 7.95 -8.85 23.57
C ALA A 110 7.20 -7.50 23.76
N GLY A 111 7.25 -6.94 24.98
CA GLY A 111 6.63 -5.66 25.30
C GLY A 111 7.29 -4.51 24.53
N HIS A 112 8.63 -4.47 24.44
CA HIS A 112 9.36 -3.49 23.62
C HIS A 112 8.96 -3.63 22.14
N PHE A 113 8.88 -4.86 21.61
CA PHE A 113 8.48 -5.13 20.24
C PHE A 113 7.08 -4.56 19.93
N ILE A 114 6.08 -4.92 20.71
CA ILE A 114 4.70 -4.45 20.52
C ILE A 114 4.63 -2.91 20.61
N THR A 115 5.26 -2.32 21.64
CA THR A 115 5.23 -0.87 21.85
C THR A 115 5.87 -0.11 20.68
N LEU A 116 7.06 -0.52 20.24
CA LEU A 116 7.72 0.14 19.11
C LEU A 116 6.95 -0.05 17.80
N ARG A 117 6.30 -1.18 17.58
CA ARG A 117 5.42 -1.41 16.41
C ARG A 117 4.20 -0.49 16.40
N VAL A 118 3.56 -0.24 17.56
CA VAL A 118 2.48 0.75 17.70
C VAL A 118 3.00 2.16 17.40
N LEU A 119 4.11 2.55 18.04
CA LEU A 119 4.71 3.87 17.84
C LEU A 119 5.14 4.10 16.39
N LEU A 120 5.68 3.06 15.74
CA LEU A 120 6.05 3.11 14.33
C LEU A 120 4.83 3.36 13.44
N GLY A 121 3.70 2.66 13.69
CA GLY A 121 2.46 2.88 12.98
C GLY A 121 1.92 4.31 13.16
N ILE A 122 1.97 4.84 14.37
CA ILE A 122 1.58 6.23 14.69
C ILE A 122 2.50 7.23 13.98
N ALA A 123 3.81 7.00 14.01
CA ALA A 123 4.78 7.91 13.41
C ALA A 123 4.70 7.96 11.89
N GLU A 124 4.45 6.83 11.23
CA GLU A 124 4.32 6.70 9.76
C GLU A 124 2.95 7.16 9.25
N ALA A 125 1.96 7.25 10.14
CA ALA A 125 0.60 7.61 9.77
C ALA A 125 0.55 8.96 9.04
N GLY A 126 -0.15 8.99 7.89
CA GLY A 126 -0.30 10.18 7.05
C GLY A 126 0.79 10.39 6.00
N PHE A 127 1.82 9.52 5.91
CA PHE A 127 2.86 9.65 4.89
C PHE A 127 2.28 9.53 3.47
N PHE A 128 1.61 8.42 3.17
CA PHE A 128 1.06 8.20 1.84
C PHE A 128 0.02 9.25 1.43
N PRO A 129 -1.04 9.53 2.22
CA PRO A 129 -1.99 10.58 1.87
C PRO A 129 -1.34 11.96 1.84
N GLY A 130 -0.30 12.21 2.62
CA GLY A 130 0.48 13.46 2.58
C GLY A 130 1.20 13.67 1.25
N VAL A 131 1.79 12.60 0.70
CA VAL A 131 2.40 12.65 -0.65
C VAL A 131 1.34 12.87 -1.72
N ILE A 132 0.19 12.18 -1.65
CA ILE A 132 -0.93 12.40 -2.58
C ILE A 132 -1.42 13.85 -2.54
N TYR A 133 -1.54 14.41 -1.34
CA TYR A 133 -1.89 15.81 -1.16
C TYR A 133 -0.85 16.75 -1.78
N LEU A 134 0.45 16.53 -1.53
CA LEU A 134 1.53 17.30 -2.16
C LEU A 134 1.46 17.24 -3.69
N LEU A 135 1.27 16.04 -4.25
CA LEU A 135 1.11 15.87 -5.70
C LEU A 135 -0.10 16.63 -6.24
N SER A 136 -1.18 16.77 -5.44
CA SER A 136 -2.36 17.52 -5.85
C SER A 136 -2.14 19.04 -5.89
N LEU A 137 -1.19 19.55 -5.11
CA LEU A 137 -0.79 20.96 -5.11
C LEU A 137 0.15 21.34 -6.27
N TRP A 138 0.80 20.32 -6.88
CA TRP A 138 1.84 20.55 -7.91
C TRP A 138 1.42 20.13 -9.31
N PHE A 139 0.46 19.21 -9.44
CA PHE A 139 0.08 18.68 -10.74
C PHE A 139 -1.38 18.98 -11.09
N PRO A 140 -1.63 19.61 -12.24
CA PRO A 140 -2.97 19.73 -12.79
C PRO A 140 -3.67 18.38 -12.90
N SER A 141 -5.00 18.36 -12.81
CA SER A 141 -5.85 17.15 -12.74
C SER A 141 -5.54 16.13 -13.84
N ARG A 142 -5.29 16.60 -15.07
CA ARG A 142 -4.96 15.74 -16.22
C ARG A 142 -3.64 14.96 -16.08
N TYR A 143 -2.69 15.42 -15.25
CA TYR A 143 -1.40 14.75 -15.00
C TYR A 143 -1.38 13.98 -13.69
N ARG A 144 -2.23 14.34 -12.74
CA ARG A 144 -2.21 13.87 -11.35
C ARG A 144 -2.28 12.35 -11.24
N ALA A 145 -3.24 11.74 -11.92
CA ALA A 145 -3.41 10.27 -11.90
C ALA A 145 -2.15 9.55 -12.37
N ARG A 146 -1.51 10.04 -13.45
CA ARG A 146 -0.26 9.46 -13.95
C ARG A 146 0.89 9.63 -12.97
N MET A 147 1.00 10.77 -12.29
CA MET A 147 2.08 11.03 -11.32
C MET A 147 1.91 10.17 -10.08
N ILE A 148 0.68 10.00 -9.58
CA ILE A 148 0.37 9.08 -8.47
C ILE A 148 0.72 7.64 -8.86
N ALA A 149 0.34 7.18 -10.05
CA ALA A 149 0.69 5.86 -10.53
C ALA A 149 2.22 5.66 -10.64
N THR A 150 2.94 6.68 -11.12
CA THR A 150 4.41 6.65 -11.18
C THR A 150 5.04 6.60 -9.78
N PHE A 151 4.54 7.38 -8.84
CA PHE A 151 4.97 7.33 -7.44
C PHE A 151 4.76 5.94 -6.82
N TYR A 152 3.65 5.29 -7.13
CA TYR A 152 3.32 3.96 -6.61
C TYR A 152 4.28 2.85 -7.09
N LEU A 153 5.09 3.09 -8.14
CA LEU A 153 6.15 2.17 -8.57
C LEU A 153 7.22 1.94 -7.49
N GLY A 154 7.29 2.81 -6.48
CA GLY A 154 8.15 2.58 -5.31
C GLY A 154 7.83 1.27 -4.57
N VAL A 155 6.57 0.80 -4.57
CA VAL A 155 6.19 -0.45 -3.88
C VAL A 155 6.89 -1.67 -4.47
N PRO A 156 6.70 -2.01 -5.76
CA PRO A 156 7.38 -3.18 -6.32
C PRO A 156 8.92 -3.06 -6.29
N ILE A 157 9.47 -1.85 -6.42
CA ILE A 157 10.91 -1.62 -6.28
C ILE A 157 11.37 -1.99 -4.87
N ALA A 158 10.68 -1.51 -3.83
CA ALA A 158 10.99 -1.81 -2.44
C ALA A 158 10.89 -3.30 -2.13
N GLN A 159 9.88 -3.98 -2.67
CA GLN A 159 9.67 -5.41 -2.43
C GLN A 159 10.78 -6.27 -3.06
N VAL A 160 11.21 -5.94 -4.27
CA VAL A 160 12.27 -6.69 -4.96
C VAL A 160 13.64 -6.45 -4.32
N LEU A 161 13.95 -5.19 -3.97
CA LEU A 161 15.24 -4.83 -3.39
C LEU A 161 15.33 -5.13 -1.90
N GLY A 162 14.21 -5.08 -1.18
CA GLY A 162 14.16 -5.19 0.28
C GLY A 162 14.69 -6.53 0.77
N ALA A 163 14.23 -7.63 0.18
CA ALA A 163 14.62 -8.95 0.62
C ALA A 163 16.15 -9.19 0.60
N PRO A 164 16.85 -9.03 -0.53
CA PRO A 164 18.30 -9.22 -0.56
C PRO A 164 19.07 -8.16 0.25
N LEU A 165 18.56 -6.92 0.34
CA LEU A 165 19.18 -5.86 1.13
C LEU A 165 19.13 -6.18 2.62
N SER A 166 17.94 -6.46 3.17
CA SER A 166 17.76 -6.76 4.59
C SER A 166 18.61 -7.97 5.02
N VAL A 167 18.57 -9.04 4.21
CA VAL A 167 19.36 -10.24 4.50
C VAL A 167 20.85 -9.98 4.37
N GLY A 168 21.29 -9.22 3.35
CA GLY A 168 22.70 -8.84 3.19
C GLY A 168 23.22 -8.04 4.38
N LEU A 169 22.43 -7.11 4.91
CA LEU A 169 22.78 -6.34 6.12
C LEU A 169 22.83 -7.23 7.37
N MET A 170 21.94 -8.22 7.49
CA MET A 170 22.00 -9.19 8.59
C MET A 170 23.31 -9.99 8.53
N GLN A 171 23.67 -10.55 7.39
CA GLN A 171 24.93 -11.29 7.22
C GLN A 171 26.17 -10.42 7.47
N LEU A 172 26.14 -9.17 7.01
CA LEU A 172 27.22 -8.24 7.25
C LEU A 172 27.38 -7.93 8.74
N GLY A 173 26.27 -7.77 9.47
CA GLY A 173 26.27 -7.59 10.90
C GLY A 173 26.88 -8.79 11.63
N ASP A 174 26.47 -10.01 11.27
CA ASP A 174 27.01 -11.25 11.84
C ASP A 174 28.52 -11.39 11.54
N ALA A 175 28.96 -11.04 10.32
CA ALA A 175 30.37 -11.05 9.95
C ALA A 175 31.25 -10.04 10.74
N TRP A 176 30.64 -8.94 11.21
CA TRP A 176 31.30 -7.96 12.07
C TRP A 176 31.25 -8.31 13.57
N GLY A 177 30.66 -9.46 13.92
CA GLY A 177 30.51 -9.91 15.31
C GLY A 177 29.36 -9.25 16.07
N PHE A 178 28.42 -8.61 15.35
CA PHE A 178 27.22 -8.05 15.92
C PHE A 178 26.00 -8.97 15.62
N VAL A 179 24.92 -8.77 16.32
CA VAL A 179 23.66 -9.47 16.04
C VAL A 179 23.03 -8.90 14.76
N GLY A 180 23.02 -9.68 13.66
CA GLY A 180 22.73 -9.21 12.31
C GLY A 180 21.38 -8.49 12.15
N TRP A 181 20.30 -9.01 12.77
CA TRP A 181 18.98 -8.36 12.67
C TRP A 181 18.92 -6.97 13.35
N ARG A 182 19.78 -6.76 14.39
CA ARG A 182 19.91 -5.44 15.05
C ARG A 182 20.59 -4.44 14.13
N VAL A 183 21.68 -4.87 13.48
CA VAL A 183 22.40 -4.06 12.48
C VAL A 183 21.50 -3.70 11.32
N MET A 184 20.73 -4.65 10.81
CA MET A 184 19.77 -4.41 9.73
C MET A 184 18.79 -3.27 10.09
N TYR A 185 18.12 -3.32 11.26
CA TYR A 185 17.19 -2.26 11.67
C TYR A 185 17.87 -0.89 11.79
N ILE A 186 19.07 -0.84 12.40
CA ILE A 186 19.77 0.42 12.59
C ILE A 186 20.20 1.01 11.23
N VAL A 187 20.78 0.18 10.35
CA VAL A 187 21.29 0.65 9.05
C VAL A 187 20.17 1.04 8.09
N GLU A 188 19.07 0.28 8.04
CA GLU A 188 17.92 0.60 7.19
C GLU A 188 17.17 1.86 7.66
N ALA A 189 17.19 2.17 8.95
CA ALA A 189 16.58 3.38 9.51
C ALA A 189 17.34 4.68 9.17
N VAL A 190 18.67 4.60 8.98
CA VAL A 190 19.51 5.77 8.70
C VAL A 190 19.04 6.54 7.44
N PRO A 191 18.77 5.89 6.29
CA PRO A 191 18.23 6.56 5.12
C PRO A 191 16.92 7.31 5.41
N ALA A 192 16.02 6.77 6.23
CA ALA A 192 14.77 7.44 6.57
C ALA A 192 15.01 8.77 7.30
N VAL A 193 15.92 8.79 8.29
CA VAL A 193 16.28 10.01 9.03
C VAL A 193 16.96 11.02 8.10
N ILE A 194 17.97 10.59 7.33
CA ILE A 194 18.69 11.46 6.40
C ILE A 194 17.75 12.06 5.37
N LEU A 195 16.92 11.23 4.72
CA LEU A 195 15.97 11.68 3.72
C LEU A 195 14.86 12.55 4.33
N GLY A 196 14.50 12.33 5.59
CA GLY A 196 13.59 13.22 6.31
C GLY A 196 14.17 14.64 6.47
N VAL A 197 15.45 14.74 6.85
CA VAL A 197 16.15 16.03 6.90
C VAL A 197 16.27 16.64 5.50
N VAL A 198 16.67 15.85 4.49
CA VAL A 198 16.75 16.31 3.10
C VAL A 198 15.36 16.76 2.60
N CYS A 199 14.30 16.06 2.95
CA CYS A 199 12.92 16.39 2.59
C CYS A 199 12.56 17.82 3.00
N TYR A 200 12.95 18.23 4.21
CA TYR A 200 12.71 19.58 4.73
C TYR A 200 13.38 20.67 3.87
N PHE A 201 14.56 20.43 3.33
CA PHE A 201 15.27 21.42 2.51
C PHE A 201 14.96 21.31 1.02
N TYR A 202 14.65 20.12 0.52
CA TYR A 202 14.49 19.82 -0.90
C TYR A 202 13.08 20.09 -1.41
N LEU A 203 12.05 19.70 -0.63
CA LEU A 203 10.66 19.89 -1.03
C LEU A 203 10.22 21.35 -0.86
N THR A 204 9.28 21.74 -1.69
CA THR A 204 8.62 23.05 -1.65
C THR A 204 7.12 22.80 -1.53
N ASP A 205 6.43 23.51 -0.62
CA ASP A 205 5.00 23.27 -0.37
C ASP A 205 4.12 23.71 -1.55
N ARG A 206 4.41 24.85 -2.14
CA ARG A 206 3.59 25.46 -3.21
C ARG A 206 4.41 25.89 -4.40
N PRO A 207 3.81 25.91 -5.60
CA PRO A 207 4.47 26.45 -6.79
C PRO A 207 4.94 27.90 -6.64
N SER A 208 4.23 28.73 -5.83
CA SER A 208 4.62 30.12 -5.55
C SER A 208 6.03 30.26 -4.97
N ASP A 209 6.44 29.29 -4.17
CA ASP A 209 7.71 29.29 -3.44
C ASP A 209 8.84 28.59 -4.20
N ALA A 210 8.57 28.21 -5.45
CA ALA A 210 9.48 27.42 -6.27
C ALA A 210 10.50 28.29 -7.02
N HIS A 211 11.59 28.68 -6.37
CA HIS A 211 12.68 29.45 -6.98
C HIS A 211 13.42 28.68 -8.11
N TRP A 212 13.24 27.38 -8.22
CA TRP A 212 13.83 26.53 -9.25
C TRP A 212 13.02 26.49 -10.55
N LEU A 213 11.80 27.06 -10.60
CA LEU A 213 11.03 27.31 -11.82
C LEU A 213 11.36 28.71 -12.35
N THR A 214 11.27 28.87 -13.68
CA THR A 214 11.27 30.21 -14.25
C THR A 214 9.96 30.93 -13.89
N ASP A 215 9.97 32.28 -13.96
CA ASP A 215 8.77 33.05 -13.63
C ASP A 215 7.60 32.71 -14.55
N GLU A 216 7.86 32.44 -15.82
CA GLU A 216 6.84 32.02 -16.80
C GLU A 216 6.25 30.66 -16.41
N GLN A 217 7.11 29.68 -16.09
CA GLN A 217 6.69 28.34 -15.67
C GLN A 217 5.88 28.39 -14.37
N ARG A 218 6.37 29.16 -13.39
CA ARG A 218 5.71 29.33 -12.09
C ARG A 218 4.33 29.98 -12.25
N ASN A 219 4.25 31.08 -13.00
CA ASN A 219 3.01 31.79 -13.24
C ASN A 219 2.00 30.96 -14.03
N TRP A 220 2.46 30.21 -15.05
CA TRP A 220 1.61 29.28 -15.78
C TRP A 220 1.00 28.21 -14.86
N LEU A 221 1.83 27.60 -14.02
CA LEU A 221 1.40 26.54 -13.12
C LEU A 221 0.38 27.05 -12.08
N ILE A 222 0.66 28.22 -11.46
CA ILE A 222 -0.25 28.85 -10.50
C ILE A 222 -1.59 29.15 -11.17
N ARG A 223 -1.58 29.81 -12.33
CA ARG A 223 -2.81 30.15 -13.06
C ARG A 223 -3.64 28.92 -13.42
N THR A 224 -2.97 27.85 -13.87
CA THR A 224 -3.64 26.59 -14.24
C THR A 224 -4.32 25.93 -13.04
N LEU A 225 -3.62 25.85 -11.90
CA LEU A 225 -4.17 25.27 -10.67
C LEU A 225 -5.31 26.13 -10.10
N ASP A 226 -5.18 27.46 -10.12
CA ASP A 226 -6.24 28.37 -9.68
C ASP A 226 -7.48 28.32 -10.58
N GLN A 227 -7.29 28.16 -11.89
CA GLN A 227 -8.40 27.97 -12.84
C GLN A 227 -9.14 26.65 -12.56
N GLU A 228 -8.40 25.56 -12.32
CA GLU A 228 -9.01 24.28 -11.95
C GLU A 228 -9.81 24.39 -10.64
N GLU A 229 -9.28 25.12 -9.64
CA GLU A 229 -9.98 25.31 -8.37
C GLU A 229 -11.26 26.13 -8.54
N ARG A 230 -11.22 27.22 -9.34
CA ARG A 230 -12.39 28.06 -9.65
C ARG A 230 -13.44 27.33 -10.50
N ASN A 231 -13.00 26.45 -11.40
CA ASN A 231 -13.86 25.68 -12.28
C ASN A 231 -14.46 24.44 -11.61
N LYS A 232 -14.10 24.14 -10.36
CA LYS A 232 -14.82 23.12 -9.61
C LYS A 232 -16.28 23.53 -9.49
N PRO A 233 -17.23 22.64 -9.84
CA PRO A 233 -18.66 22.95 -9.74
C PRO A 233 -18.93 23.49 -8.33
N LEU A 234 -19.40 24.72 -8.24
CA LEU A 234 -19.99 25.23 -7.01
C LEU A 234 -21.15 24.30 -6.71
N VAL A 235 -21.01 23.49 -5.67
CA VAL A 235 -22.13 22.69 -5.18
C VAL A 235 -23.13 23.68 -4.60
N VAL A 236 -24.04 24.16 -5.47
CA VAL A 236 -25.14 25.03 -5.08
C VAL A 236 -26.09 24.17 -4.25
N GLY A 237 -26.06 24.34 -2.96
CA GLY A 237 -26.87 23.62 -1.98
C GLY A 237 -26.15 23.45 -0.65
N ILE A 238 -26.91 23.08 0.38
CA ILE A 238 -26.34 22.77 1.71
C ILE A 238 -25.40 21.58 1.54
N GLN A 239 -24.10 21.83 1.62
CA GLN A 239 -23.12 20.74 1.58
C GLN A 239 -23.37 19.80 2.76
N PRO A 240 -23.49 18.49 2.52
CA PRO A 240 -23.66 17.56 3.62
C PRO A 240 -22.43 17.67 4.55
N THR A 241 -22.66 17.71 5.84
CA THR A 241 -21.60 17.73 6.84
C THR A 241 -20.73 16.48 6.70
N LYS A 242 -19.46 16.54 7.14
CA LYS A 242 -18.56 15.36 7.13
C LYS A 242 -19.23 14.14 7.77
N GLY A 243 -19.98 14.34 8.87
CA GLY A 243 -20.73 13.28 9.53
C GLY A 243 -21.83 12.67 8.65
N GLN A 244 -22.55 13.49 7.89
CA GLN A 244 -23.57 13.00 6.95
C GLN A 244 -22.95 12.22 5.77
N MET A 245 -21.78 12.64 5.27
CA MET A 245 -21.05 11.91 4.22
C MET A 245 -20.60 10.54 4.72
N ILE A 246 -20.01 10.48 5.92
CA ILE A 246 -19.60 9.22 6.56
C ILE A 246 -20.82 8.33 6.80
N ARG A 247 -21.92 8.87 7.33
CA ARG A 247 -23.15 8.10 7.56
C ARG A 247 -23.72 7.52 6.27
N LYS A 248 -23.69 8.26 5.15
CA LYS A 248 -24.12 7.76 3.84
C LYS A 248 -23.18 6.66 3.32
N ALA A 249 -21.88 6.82 3.47
CA ALA A 249 -20.91 5.77 3.09
C ALA A 249 -21.11 4.50 3.92
N LEU A 250 -21.28 4.63 5.25
CA LEU A 250 -21.56 3.52 6.15
C LEU A 250 -22.91 2.82 5.88
N GLY A 251 -23.92 3.55 5.39
CA GLY A 251 -25.21 2.99 5.01
C GLY A 251 -25.23 2.31 3.64
N ASN A 252 -24.15 2.42 2.85
CA ASN A 252 -24.17 1.91 1.48
C ASN A 252 -23.59 0.50 1.37
N LYS A 253 -24.43 -0.46 0.95
CA LYS A 253 -24.06 -1.88 0.80
C LYS A 253 -22.88 -2.10 -0.16
N GLN A 254 -22.78 -1.31 -1.25
CA GLN A 254 -21.67 -1.48 -2.21
C GLN A 254 -20.34 -1.02 -1.64
N VAL A 255 -20.32 0.02 -0.78
CA VAL A 255 -19.12 0.44 -0.07
C VAL A 255 -18.60 -0.69 0.83
N TRP A 256 -19.50 -1.36 1.57
CA TRP A 256 -19.14 -2.52 2.40
C TRP A 256 -18.67 -3.71 1.57
N MET A 257 -19.34 -4.00 0.44
CA MET A 257 -18.88 -5.07 -0.45
C MET A 257 -17.47 -4.79 -0.98
N LEU A 258 -17.20 -3.57 -1.47
CA LEU A 258 -15.87 -3.16 -1.92
C LEU A 258 -14.84 -3.22 -0.79
N ALA A 259 -15.22 -2.81 0.42
CA ALA A 259 -14.35 -2.86 1.57
C ALA A 259 -13.97 -4.30 1.96
N LEU A 260 -14.94 -5.23 1.96
CA LEU A 260 -14.68 -6.65 2.24
C LEU A 260 -13.90 -7.33 1.13
N VAL A 261 -14.17 -7.01 -0.13
CA VAL A 261 -13.39 -7.46 -1.28
C VAL A 261 -11.93 -7.02 -1.13
N TYR A 262 -11.70 -5.74 -0.86
CA TYR A 262 -10.36 -5.19 -0.70
C TYR A 262 -9.64 -5.78 0.51
N PHE A 263 -10.31 -5.93 1.65
CA PHE A 263 -9.80 -6.63 2.82
C PHE A 263 -9.35 -8.06 2.49
N GLY A 264 -10.19 -8.83 1.80
CA GLY A 264 -9.86 -10.20 1.39
C GLY A 264 -8.61 -10.25 0.50
N ILE A 265 -8.56 -9.42 -0.54
CA ILE A 265 -7.45 -9.41 -1.49
C ILE A 265 -6.14 -8.95 -0.81
N THR A 266 -6.18 -7.90 0.01
CA THR A 266 -4.98 -7.36 0.68
C THR A 266 -4.47 -8.25 1.82
N SER A 267 -5.31 -9.15 2.36
CA SER A 267 -4.87 -10.17 3.31
C SER A 267 -3.73 -11.03 2.76
N GLY A 268 -3.79 -11.37 1.46
CA GLY A 268 -2.75 -12.14 0.77
C GLY A 268 -1.39 -11.43 0.74
N SER A 269 -1.37 -10.15 0.35
CA SER A 269 -0.12 -9.38 0.32
C SER A 269 0.48 -9.18 1.72
N ASN A 270 -0.35 -8.87 2.71
CA ASN A 270 0.13 -8.67 4.08
C ASN A 270 0.66 -9.95 4.72
N ALA A 271 -0.04 -11.09 4.59
CA ALA A 271 0.45 -12.37 5.10
C ALA A 271 1.79 -12.74 4.44
N MET A 272 1.90 -12.57 3.13
CA MET A 272 3.13 -12.87 2.39
C MET A 272 4.28 -11.97 2.82
N ASN A 273 4.07 -10.67 2.96
CA ASN A 273 5.12 -9.71 3.34
C ASN A 273 5.75 -10.03 4.70
N PHE A 274 4.96 -10.52 5.65
CA PHE A 274 5.45 -10.78 7.01
C PHE A 274 5.91 -12.22 7.23
N PHE A 275 5.36 -13.20 6.50
CA PHE A 275 5.62 -14.61 6.80
C PHE A 275 6.34 -15.39 5.69
N LEU A 276 6.48 -14.89 4.46
CA LEU A 276 7.16 -15.62 3.41
C LEU A 276 8.61 -16.00 3.80
N PRO A 277 9.43 -15.10 4.37
CA PRO A 277 10.78 -15.47 4.80
C PRO A 277 10.80 -16.58 5.85
N THR A 278 9.89 -16.54 6.82
CA THR A 278 9.79 -17.56 7.89
C THR A 278 9.20 -18.88 7.40
N VAL A 279 8.29 -18.85 6.41
CA VAL A 279 7.80 -20.08 5.73
C VAL A 279 8.96 -20.78 5.01
N LEU A 280 9.79 -20.04 4.27
CA LEU A 280 10.98 -20.62 3.61
C LEU A 280 11.97 -21.19 4.61
N ALA A 281 12.21 -20.50 5.72
CA ALA A 281 13.07 -20.99 6.80
C ALA A 281 12.51 -22.28 7.46
N SER A 282 11.18 -22.43 7.52
CA SER A 282 10.55 -23.65 8.08
C SER A 282 10.75 -24.90 7.21
N PHE A 283 11.22 -24.77 5.97
CA PHE A 283 11.46 -25.90 5.07
C PHE A 283 12.56 -26.84 5.61
N ARG A 284 13.50 -26.33 6.43
CA ARG A 284 14.48 -27.19 7.13
C ARG A 284 13.77 -28.19 8.05
N ALA A 285 12.84 -27.72 8.88
CA ALA A 285 12.11 -28.59 9.82
C ALA A 285 11.10 -29.48 9.11
N SER A 286 10.42 -28.97 8.07
CA SER A 286 9.32 -29.68 7.40
C SER A 286 9.78 -30.66 6.35
N PHE A 287 10.91 -30.38 5.66
CA PHE A 287 11.37 -31.15 4.47
C PHE A 287 12.86 -31.52 4.54
N GLY A 288 13.58 -31.15 5.59
CA GLY A 288 15.03 -31.33 5.66
C GLY A 288 15.82 -30.44 4.68
N LEU A 289 15.18 -29.45 4.08
CA LEU A 289 15.79 -28.58 3.06
C LEU A 289 16.39 -27.34 3.72
N GLU A 290 17.72 -27.27 3.75
CA GLU A 290 18.43 -26.11 4.28
C GLU A 290 18.48 -24.98 3.24
N ILE A 291 17.82 -23.87 3.55
CA ILE A 291 17.88 -22.64 2.77
C ILE A 291 18.72 -21.64 3.56
N GLY A 292 19.89 -21.29 3.03
CA GLY A 292 20.77 -20.28 3.64
C GLY A 292 20.10 -18.90 3.65
N LEU A 293 20.55 -18.04 4.56
CA LEU A 293 19.93 -16.73 4.78
C LEU A 293 19.84 -15.89 3.48
N MET A 294 20.95 -15.80 2.70
CA MET A 294 20.95 -15.10 1.42
C MET A 294 20.02 -15.76 0.39
N GLN A 295 19.99 -17.09 0.34
CA GLN A 295 19.08 -17.81 -0.55
C GLN A 295 17.62 -17.54 -0.19
N ASN A 296 17.29 -17.47 1.11
CA ASN A 296 15.96 -17.09 1.58
C ASN A 296 15.57 -15.70 1.05
N GLY A 297 16.45 -14.71 1.19
CA GLY A 297 16.21 -13.36 0.67
C GLY A 297 15.98 -13.34 -0.85
N LEU A 298 16.82 -14.04 -1.61
CA LEU A 298 16.69 -14.10 -3.06
C LEU A 298 15.41 -14.83 -3.50
N ILE A 299 15.06 -15.97 -2.89
CA ILE A 299 13.83 -16.71 -3.18
C ILE A 299 12.61 -15.84 -2.80
N THR A 300 12.66 -15.12 -1.67
CA THR A 300 11.59 -14.20 -1.27
C THR A 300 11.37 -13.07 -2.28
N ALA A 301 12.40 -12.59 -2.97
CA ALA A 301 12.28 -11.53 -3.96
C ALA A 301 11.58 -11.98 -5.26
N ILE A 302 11.67 -13.28 -5.61
CA ILE A 302 11.13 -13.83 -6.89
C ILE A 302 9.63 -13.57 -7.05
N PRO A 303 8.75 -13.92 -6.09
CA PRO A 303 7.31 -13.63 -6.18
C PRO A 303 7.00 -12.16 -6.48
N TYR A 304 7.70 -11.24 -5.86
CA TYR A 304 7.49 -9.80 -6.05
C TYR A 304 7.98 -9.31 -7.41
N ALA A 305 9.13 -9.83 -7.89
CA ALA A 305 9.65 -9.50 -9.22
C ALA A 305 8.68 -9.94 -10.32
N VAL A 306 8.16 -11.17 -10.22
CA VAL A 306 7.15 -11.69 -11.15
C VAL A 306 5.86 -10.89 -11.06
N ALA A 307 5.40 -10.58 -9.85
CA ALA A 307 4.21 -9.77 -9.61
C ALA A 307 4.33 -8.36 -10.22
N ALA A 308 5.49 -7.71 -10.11
CA ALA A 308 5.73 -6.39 -10.69
C ALA A 308 5.52 -6.36 -12.22
N VAL A 309 5.98 -7.40 -12.92
CA VAL A 309 5.77 -7.54 -14.37
C VAL A 309 4.32 -7.88 -14.68
N ALA A 310 3.78 -8.87 -13.98
CA ALA A 310 2.43 -9.38 -14.20
C ALA A 310 1.36 -8.30 -13.99
N MET A 311 1.45 -7.49 -12.92
CA MET A 311 0.48 -6.44 -12.63
C MET A 311 0.40 -5.37 -13.73
N ILE A 312 1.54 -5.02 -14.36
CA ILE A 312 1.58 -4.04 -15.45
C ILE A 312 0.87 -4.62 -16.71
N TRP A 313 1.21 -5.84 -17.05
CA TRP A 313 0.62 -6.50 -18.21
C TRP A 313 -0.88 -6.75 -18.03
N TRP A 314 -1.28 -7.20 -16.82
CA TRP A 314 -2.66 -7.50 -16.47
C TRP A 314 -3.54 -6.24 -16.45
N SER A 315 -3.03 -5.14 -15.91
CA SER A 315 -3.74 -3.87 -15.90
C SER A 315 -3.94 -3.31 -17.31
N ARG A 316 -2.91 -3.38 -18.16
CA ARG A 316 -3.04 -2.98 -19.58
C ARG A 316 -4.09 -3.81 -20.31
N ARG A 317 -4.16 -5.12 -20.03
CA ARG A 317 -5.19 -5.99 -20.59
C ARG A 317 -6.59 -5.58 -20.11
N SER A 318 -6.76 -5.35 -18.82
CA SER A 318 -8.01 -4.86 -18.24
C SER A 318 -8.45 -3.53 -18.85
N ASP A 319 -7.49 -2.61 -19.08
CA ASP A 319 -7.75 -1.31 -19.73
C ASP A 319 -8.21 -1.48 -21.18
N ARG A 320 -7.57 -2.36 -21.93
CA ARG A 320 -7.95 -2.61 -23.34
C ARG A 320 -9.33 -3.24 -23.48
N LEU A 321 -9.68 -4.16 -22.58
CA LEU A 321 -10.95 -4.86 -22.60
C LEU A 321 -12.07 -4.10 -21.89
N GLN A 322 -11.75 -2.97 -21.22
CA GLN A 322 -12.67 -2.17 -20.39
C GLN A 322 -13.42 -3.03 -19.34
N GLU A 323 -12.78 -4.12 -18.89
CA GLU A 323 -13.34 -5.07 -17.95
C GLU A 323 -12.48 -5.10 -16.69
N ARG A 324 -13.10 -4.80 -15.52
CA ARG A 324 -12.42 -4.66 -14.23
C ARG A 324 -12.74 -5.80 -13.26
N HIS A 325 -13.99 -6.24 -13.24
CA HIS A 325 -14.49 -7.18 -12.23
C HIS A 325 -13.84 -8.56 -12.36
N TRP A 326 -13.78 -9.11 -13.57
CA TRP A 326 -13.12 -10.37 -13.85
C TRP A 326 -11.60 -10.27 -13.75
N HIS A 327 -11.00 -9.15 -14.17
CA HIS A 327 -9.56 -9.00 -14.05
C HIS A 327 -9.10 -8.87 -12.60
N ALA A 328 -9.84 -8.18 -11.73
CA ALA A 328 -9.51 -8.13 -10.31
C ALA A 328 -9.91 -9.42 -9.59
N GLY A 329 -11.16 -9.87 -9.75
CA GLY A 329 -11.69 -11.03 -9.05
C GLY A 329 -11.05 -12.34 -9.50
N GLY A 330 -10.94 -12.56 -10.82
CA GLY A 330 -10.32 -13.77 -11.39
C GLY A 330 -8.84 -13.91 -11.03
N ALA A 331 -8.08 -12.80 -11.02
CA ALA A 331 -6.69 -12.82 -10.57
C ALA A 331 -6.57 -13.21 -9.09
N ALA A 332 -7.45 -12.69 -8.21
CA ALA A 332 -7.49 -13.06 -6.80
C ALA A 332 -7.92 -14.53 -6.58
N MET A 333 -8.90 -15.01 -7.33
CA MET A 333 -9.33 -16.43 -7.25
C MET A 333 -8.23 -17.38 -7.72
N LEU A 334 -7.52 -17.04 -8.80
CA LEU A 334 -6.37 -17.82 -9.27
C LEU A 334 -5.26 -17.86 -8.21
N ALA A 335 -4.97 -16.73 -7.59
CA ALA A 335 -4.00 -16.63 -6.50
C ALA A 335 -4.37 -17.54 -5.32
N ALA A 336 -5.65 -17.47 -4.90
CA ALA A 336 -6.18 -18.30 -3.80
C ALA A 336 -6.09 -19.81 -4.12
N ALA A 337 -6.52 -20.20 -5.31
CA ALA A 337 -6.47 -21.61 -5.74
C ALA A 337 -5.03 -22.12 -5.83
N ALA A 338 -4.11 -21.32 -6.41
CA ALA A 338 -2.72 -21.71 -6.58
C ALA A 338 -2.01 -21.96 -5.25
N ILE A 339 -2.15 -21.03 -4.28
CA ILE A 339 -1.50 -21.21 -2.96
C ILE A 339 -2.18 -22.35 -2.16
N ALA A 340 -3.50 -22.49 -2.21
CA ALA A 340 -4.19 -23.58 -1.54
C ALA A 340 -3.76 -24.95 -2.09
N LEU A 341 -3.74 -25.13 -3.40
CA LEU A 341 -3.28 -26.36 -4.04
C LEU A 341 -1.81 -26.65 -3.72
N ALA A 342 -0.94 -25.63 -3.75
CA ALA A 342 0.48 -25.79 -3.43
C ALA A 342 0.69 -26.30 -2.00
N LEU A 343 -0.07 -25.77 -1.04
CA LEU A 343 -0.02 -26.19 0.37
C LEU A 343 -0.58 -27.60 0.57
N LEU A 344 -1.62 -27.99 -0.16
CA LEU A 344 -2.18 -29.34 -0.12
C LEU A 344 -1.26 -30.39 -0.72
N ILE A 345 -0.54 -30.07 -1.80
CA ILE A 345 0.49 -30.94 -2.41
C ILE A 345 1.69 -31.10 -1.48
N ASN A 346 1.97 -30.07 -0.67
CA ASN A 346 2.98 -30.07 0.39
C ASN A 346 4.38 -30.45 -0.09
N GLN A 347 4.80 -29.85 -1.21
CA GLN A 347 6.17 -29.98 -1.75
C GLN A 347 6.86 -28.59 -1.74
N PRO A 348 8.13 -28.47 -1.27
CA PRO A 348 8.74 -27.17 -1.00
C PRO A 348 8.77 -26.25 -2.21
N TRP A 349 9.16 -26.72 -3.38
CA TRP A 349 9.23 -25.88 -4.58
C TRP A 349 7.85 -25.57 -5.17
N ILE A 350 6.87 -26.46 -4.97
CA ILE A 350 5.48 -26.18 -5.36
C ILE A 350 4.90 -25.10 -4.46
N ILE A 351 5.24 -25.08 -3.17
CA ILE A 351 4.84 -24.01 -2.25
C ILE A 351 5.45 -22.66 -2.70
N VAL A 352 6.72 -22.62 -3.10
CA VAL A 352 7.35 -21.41 -3.66
C VAL A 352 6.62 -20.94 -4.92
N ILE A 353 6.30 -21.84 -5.84
CA ILE A 353 5.50 -21.53 -7.02
C ILE A 353 4.11 -21.00 -6.63
N GLY A 354 3.48 -21.59 -5.63
CA GLY A 354 2.22 -21.11 -5.06
C GLY A 354 2.31 -19.65 -4.58
N PHE A 355 3.40 -19.27 -3.91
CA PHE A 355 3.65 -17.89 -3.51
C PHE A 355 3.90 -16.95 -4.72
N VAL A 356 4.53 -17.43 -5.78
CA VAL A 356 4.67 -16.64 -7.03
C VAL A 356 3.30 -16.33 -7.62
N PHE A 357 2.40 -17.32 -7.73
CA PHE A 357 1.04 -17.09 -8.21
C PHE A 357 0.21 -16.26 -7.24
N LEU A 358 0.39 -16.43 -5.92
CA LEU A 358 -0.25 -15.60 -4.91
C LEU A 358 0.12 -14.12 -5.08
N ALA A 359 1.42 -13.82 -5.19
CA ALA A 359 1.90 -12.46 -5.42
C ALA A 359 1.38 -11.89 -6.73
N MET A 360 1.54 -12.62 -7.83
CA MET A 360 1.11 -12.21 -9.16
C MET A 360 -0.38 -11.87 -9.19
N GLY A 361 -1.23 -12.74 -8.63
CA GLY A 361 -2.67 -12.54 -8.65
C GLY A 361 -3.14 -11.44 -7.70
N VAL A 362 -2.61 -11.39 -6.46
CA VAL A 362 -2.99 -10.38 -5.46
C VAL A 362 -2.58 -8.98 -5.90
N TYR A 363 -1.33 -8.76 -6.34
CA TYR A 363 -0.89 -7.42 -6.77
C TYR A 363 -1.57 -6.97 -8.07
N SER A 364 -1.85 -7.90 -8.99
CA SER A 364 -2.66 -7.61 -10.19
C SER A 364 -4.10 -7.23 -9.82
N ALA A 365 -4.70 -7.96 -8.87
CA ALA A 365 -6.05 -7.68 -8.38
C ALA A 365 -6.15 -6.32 -7.69
N ILE A 366 -5.22 -5.99 -6.79
CA ILE A 366 -5.17 -4.69 -6.08
C ILE A 366 -5.10 -3.54 -7.09
N ASN A 367 -4.24 -3.66 -8.10
CA ASN A 367 -4.03 -2.60 -9.08
C ASN A 367 -5.28 -2.34 -9.93
N VAL A 368 -5.96 -3.39 -10.39
CA VAL A 368 -7.22 -3.27 -11.15
C VAL A 368 -8.38 -2.85 -10.25
N PHE A 369 -8.42 -3.31 -8.99
CA PHE A 369 -9.47 -2.99 -8.01
C PHE A 369 -9.66 -1.49 -7.85
N TRP A 370 -8.59 -0.71 -7.71
CA TRP A 370 -8.69 0.73 -7.47
C TRP A 370 -9.31 1.54 -8.62
N ALA A 371 -9.46 0.94 -9.80
CA ALA A 371 -10.23 1.55 -10.88
C ALA A 371 -11.76 1.43 -10.68
N VAL A 372 -12.24 0.52 -9.82
CA VAL A 372 -13.68 0.24 -9.65
C VAL A 372 -14.39 1.22 -8.72
N PRO A 373 -13.86 1.56 -7.52
CA PRO A 373 -14.55 2.49 -6.63
C PRO A 373 -14.90 3.83 -7.28
N GLY A 374 -14.00 4.36 -8.12
CA GLY A 374 -14.23 5.61 -8.83
C GLY A 374 -15.32 5.54 -9.93
N GLN A 375 -15.62 4.34 -10.43
CA GLN A 375 -16.67 4.12 -11.42
C GLN A 375 -18.03 3.87 -10.76
N VAL A 376 -18.02 3.21 -9.61
CA VAL A 376 -19.23 2.75 -8.91
C VAL A 376 -19.75 3.80 -7.92
N LEU A 377 -18.83 4.52 -7.25
CA LEU A 377 -19.19 5.51 -6.24
C LEU A 377 -19.13 6.92 -6.84
N THR A 378 -20.27 7.58 -6.91
CA THR A 378 -20.37 8.93 -7.45
C THR A 378 -20.90 9.93 -6.41
N GLY A 379 -20.69 11.22 -6.66
CA GLY A 379 -21.18 12.30 -5.82
C GLY A 379 -20.31 12.61 -4.60
N VAL A 380 -20.81 13.50 -3.74
CA VAL A 380 -20.06 14.10 -2.62
C VAL A 380 -19.57 13.07 -1.58
N GLY A 381 -20.29 11.95 -1.44
CA GLY A 381 -19.97 10.87 -0.52
C GLY A 381 -18.91 9.87 -1.05
N ALA A 382 -18.53 9.95 -2.33
CA ALA A 382 -17.59 8.99 -2.93
C ALA A 382 -16.23 8.98 -2.25
N ALA A 383 -15.69 10.15 -1.90
CA ALA A 383 -14.41 10.26 -1.18
C ALA A 383 -14.46 9.58 0.20
N ALA A 384 -15.58 9.73 0.94
CA ALA A 384 -15.77 9.05 2.21
C ALA A 384 -15.90 7.54 2.04
N GLY A 385 -16.58 7.08 0.97
CA GLY A 385 -16.68 5.66 0.63
C GLY A 385 -15.30 5.04 0.29
N ILE A 386 -14.52 5.71 -0.54
CA ILE A 386 -13.15 5.29 -0.88
C ILE A 386 -12.26 5.25 0.37
N GLY A 387 -12.35 6.25 1.24
CA GLY A 387 -11.64 6.26 2.51
C GLY A 387 -12.01 5.08 3.40
N LEU A 388 -13.29 4.74 3.52
CA LEU A 388 -13.77 3.59 4.29
C LEU A 388 -13.27 2.27 3.72
N ILE A 389 -13.32 2.11 2.39
CA ILE A 389 -12.79 0.92 1.70
C ILE A 389 -11.31 0.75 2.02
N ASN A 390 -10.50 1.81 1.91
CA ASN A 390 -9.08 1.76 2.22
C ASN A 390 -8.83 1.42 3.70
N SER A 391 -9.57 2.05 4.60
CA SER A 391 -9.43 1.84 6.04
C SER A 391 -9.72 0.40 6.45
N ILE A 392 -10.82 -0.19 5.95
CA ILE A 392 -11.18 -1.59 6.23
C ILE A 392 -10.18 -2.54 5.57
N GLY A 393 -9.76 -2.25 4.33
CA GLY A 393 -8.72 -3.02 3.65
C GLY A 393 -7.41 -3.07 4.44
N ASN A 394 -6.99 -1.93 5.00
CA ASN A 394 -5.77 -1.85 5.82
C ASN A 394 -5.87 -2.67 7.13
N LEU A 395 -7.08 -2.94 7.66
CA LEU A 395 -7.24 -3.85 8.80
C LEU A 395 -6.81 -5.29 8.50
N SER A 396 -6.75 -5.69 7.23
CA SER A 396 -6.16 -6.97 6.83
C SER A 396 -4.67 -7.07 7.22
N GLY A 397 -3.98 -5.94 7.28
CA GLY A 397 -2.60 -5.84 7.75
C GLY A 397 -2.45 -6.16 9.24
N PHE A 398 -3.52 -5.98 10.03
CA PHE A 398 -3.58 -6.47 11.42
C PHE A 398 -4.01 -7.93 11.47
N SER A 399 -5.17 -8.26 10.91
CA SER A 399 -5.79 -9.58 11.07
C SER A 399 -5.00 -10.70 10.39
N GLY A 400 -4.45 -10.46 9.19
CA GLY A 400 -3.69 -11.47 8.43
C GLY A 400 -2.49 -12.00 9.21
N PRO A 401 -1.52 -11.16 9.57
CA PRO A 401 -0.35 -11.59 10.35
C PRO A 401 -0.71 -12.15 11.71
N TYR A 402 -1.62 -11.52 12.45
CA TYR A 402 -2.01 -12.00 13.78
C TYR A 402 -2.60 -13.40 13.72
N LEU A 403 -3.57 -13.64 12.85
CA LEU A 403 -4.23 -14.95 12.74
C LEU A 403 -3.27 -16.01 12.18
N THR A 404 -2.39 -15.66 11.24
CA THR A 404 -1.37 -16.58 10.73
C THR A 404 -0.41 -17.01 11.84
N GLY A 405 0.08 -16.07 12.65
CA GLY A 405 0.97 -16.36 13.78
C GLY A 405 0.29 -17.16 14.89
N LEU A 406 -0.98 -16.85 15.18
CA LEU A 406 -1.79 -17.59 16.16
C LEU A 406 -2.01 -19.04 15.72
N LEU A 407 -2.43 -19.26 14.48
CA LEU A 407 -2.63 -20.60 13.92
C LEU A 407 -1.34 -21.40 13.88
N PHE A 408 -0.20 -20.77 13.58
CA PHE A 408 1.10 -21.44 13.70
C PHE A 408 1.39 -21.85 15.14
N THR A 409 1.15 -20.99 16.12
CA THR A 409 1.40 -21.31 17.55
C THR A 409 0.55 -22.48 18.01
N MET A 410 -0.68 -22.62 17.48
CA MET A 410 -1.60 -23.71 17.83
C MET A 410 -1.28 -25.03 17.12
N THR A 411 -0.74 -24.98 15.90
CA THR A 411 -0.64 -26.18 15.03
C THR A 411 0.80 -26.58 14.70
N GLY A 412 1.78 -25.71 14.96
CA GLY A 412 3.18 -25.90 14.55
C GLY A 412 3.44 -25.76 13.05
N SER A 413 2.45 -25.32 12.26
CA SER A 413 2.52 -25.22 10.80
C SER A 413 1.96 -23.89 10.27
N TYR A 414 2.55 -23.36 9.21
CA TYR A 414 2.00 -22.20 8.48
C TYR A 414 0.84 -22.55 7.56
N THR A 415 0.64 -23.84 7.24
CA THR A 415 -0.40 -24.31 6.30
C THR A 415 -1.80 -23.84 6.67
N PRO A 416 -2.31 -23.97 7.92
CA PRO A 416 -3.65 -23.49 8.28
C PRO A 416 -3.80 -21.97 8.11
N GLY A 417 -2.77 -21.21 8.48
CA GLY A 417 -2.76 -19.76 8.33
C GLY A 417 -2.88 -19.33 6.87
N PHE A 418 -2.09 -19.92 5.99
CA PHE A 418 -2.14 -19.58 4.56
C PHE A 418 -3.36 -20.17 3.83
N LEU A 419 -3.95 -21.29 4.29
CA LEU A 419 -5.24 -21.76 3.78
C LEU A 419 -6.36 -20.79 4.15
N MET A 420 -6.35 -20.24 5.37
CA MET A 420 -7.28 -19.17 5.77
C MET A 420 -7.09 -17.92 4.91
N ILE A 421 -5.84 -17.50 4.64
CA ILE A 421 -5.55 -16.38 3.74
C ILE A 421 -6.05 -16.68 2.31
N ALA A 422 -5.84 -17.90 1.81
CA ALA A 422 -6.36 -18.33 0.52
C ALA A 422 -7.89 -18.21 0.46
N ALA A 423 -8.58 -18.64 1.52
CA ALA A 423 -10.04 -18.49 1.61
C ALA A 423 -10.46 -16.99 1.60
N LEU A 424 -9.80 -16.13 2.35
CA LEU A 424 -10.09 -14.67 2.35
C LEU A 424 -9.85 -14.04 0.98
N VAL A 425 -8.74 -14.35 0.33
CA VAL A 425 -8.41 -13.86 -1.02
C VAL A 425 -9.42 -14.38 -2.03
N GLY A 426 -9.78 -15.66 -1.97
CA GLY A 426 -10.77 -16.28 -2.85
C GLY A 426 -12.17 -15.69 -2.69
N LEU A 427 -12.62 -15.49 -1.45
CA LEU A 427 -13.91 -14.84 -1.13
C LEU A 427 -13.90 -13.37 -1.61
N GLY A 428 -12.78 -12.65 -1.40
CA GLY A 428 -12.61 -11.30 -1.96
C GLY A 428 -12.71 -11.30 -3.50
N GLY A 429 -12.03 -12.24 -4.15
CA GLY A 429 -12.10 -12.43 -5.60
C GLY A 429 -13.52 -12.76 -6.10
N LEU A 430 -14.20 -13.69 -5.45
CA LEU A 430 -15.58 -14.05 -5.77
C LEU A 430 -16.54 -12.87 -5.55
N GLY A 431 -16.41 -12.16 -4.43
CA GLY A 431 -17.19 -10.96 -4.15
C GLY A 431 -17.00 -9.88 -5.21
N MET A 432 -15.78 -9.75 -5.76
CA MET A 432 -15.50 -8.81 -6.84
C MET A 432 -16.19 -9.20 -8.15
N VAL A 433 -16.19 -10.50 -8.51
CA VAL A 433 -16.85 -11.02 -9.73
C VAL A 433 -18.37 -10.87 -9.64
N LEU A 434 -18.94 -11.15 -8.46
CA LEU A 434 -20.39 -11.10 -8.22
C LEU A 434 -20.92 -9.68 -7.97
N MET A 435 -20.05 -8.69 -7.90
CA MET A 435 -20.47 -7.31 -7.60
C MET A 435 -21.35 -6.72 -8.70
N PRO A 436 -22.47 -6.06 -8.34
CA PRO A 436 -23.28 -5.31 -9.29
C PRO A 436 -22.47 -4.21 -9.99
N ARG A 437 -22.60 -4.11 -11.30
CA ARG A 437 -21.84 -3.16 -12.13
C ARG A 437 -22.49 -1.77 -12.22
N ASN A 438 -23.66 -1.58 -11.61
CA ASN A 438 -24.40 -0.33 -11.70
C ASN A 438 -23.80 0.74 -10.79
N PRO A 439 -23.57 1.97 -11.28
CA PRO A 439 -23.11 3.08 -10.45
C PRO A 439 -24.16 3.46 -9.40
N VAL A 440 -23.71 3.73 -8.18
CA VAL A 440 -24.55 4.19 -7.06
C VAL A 440 -24.21 5.61 -6.69
N SER A 441 -25.23 6.47 -6.73
CA SER A 441 -25.09 7.85 -6.28
C SER A 441 -25.15 7.97 -4.76
N LEU A 442 -24.07 8.45 -4.14
CA LEU A 442 -24.04 8.77 -2.71
C LEU A 442 -24.63 10.16 -2.38
N THR A 443 -25.26 10.83 -3.35
CA THR A 443 -25.96 12.11 -3.15
C THR A 443 -27.42 11.95 -2.72
N GLY A 444 -28.00 10.76 -2.84
CA GLY A 444 -29.43 10.50 -2.57
C GLY A 444 -30.38 10.97 -3.70
N LYS A 445 -29.86 11.39 -4.85
CA LYS A 445 -30.66 11.56 -6.05
C LYS A 445 -30.64 10.27 -6.87
N PRO A 446 -31.77 9.82 -7.42
CA PRO A 446 -31.78 8.67 -8.33
C PRO A 446 -30.84 8.93 -9.51
N THR A 447 -30.11 7.90 -9.95
CA THR A 447 -29.35 7.96 -11.19
C THR A 447 -30.31 7.94 -12.36
N THR A 448 -29.98 8.57 -13.49
CA THR A 448 -30.79 8.62 -14.72
C THR A 448 -31.25 7.24 -15.22
N ALA A 449 -30.67 6.14 -14.75
CA ALA A 449 -31.10 4.78 -15.01
C ALA A 449 -32.42 4.42 -14.28
N ASP A 450 -32.67 5.01 -13.10
CA ASP A 450 -33.92 4.77 -12.35
C ASP A 450 -35.11 5.57 -12.95
N GLU A 451 -34.84 6.71 -13.60
CA GLU A 451 -35.88 7.50 -14.27
C GLU A 451 -36.43 6.79 -15.52
N THR A 452 -35.61 5.96 -16.20
CA THR A 452 -36.05 5.21 -17.38
C THR A 452 -36.88 3.96 -17.06
N LEU A 453 -36.78 3.43 -15.83
CA LEU A 453 -37.60 2.29 -15.37
C LEU A 453 -38.94 2.73 -14.76
N GLY A 454 -39.02 3.93 -14.18
CA GLY A 454 -40.26 4.47 -13.63
C GLY A 454 -41.23 5.05 -14.67
N ALA A 455 -40.82 5.24 -15.92
CA ALA A 455 -41.66 5.76 -17.02
C ALA A 455 -42.33 4.65 -17.87
N LYS A 456 -42.22 3.39 -17.47
CA LYS A 456 -42.81 2.23 -18.15
C LYS A 456 -43.79 1.42 -17.30
N THR A 457 -44.33 2.01 -16.22
CA THR A 457 -45.42 1.38 -15.44
C THR A 457 -46.71 2.27 -15.57
#